data_dcd2ce24daf348f988591c4493df5f24
#
_entry.id   dcd2ce24daf348f988591c4493df5f24
#
_cell.length_a   1.000
_cell.length_b   1.000
_cell.length_c   1.000
_cell.angle_alpha   90.00
_cell.angle_beta   90.00
_cell.angle_gamma   90.00
#
_symmetry.space_group_name_H-M   'P 1'
#
loop_
_entity.id
_entity.type
_entity.pdbx_description
1 polymer ?
#
loop_
_entity_poly.entity_id
_entity_poly.type
_entity_poly.pdbx_seq_one_letter_code
_entity_poly.pdbx_strand_id
1 'polypeptide(L)'
;HEHFLFGFCGFQGDATLGGFKEEEYTRDCLKAVDDARAYGINTIVDATTNECGRNVRFLKKISDMTGMNIICSTGYYFQAESAYAYWNFRRGFANIEEEIYEMMVTELTKGIEGTDIKAGVIKLASSFNEITPTEEIFFKAAARAQKETGCVIITHTQLGTMGPEQAQLLIANGADPSKIAIGHMCGSTDVDYHEAVLKQGVYVNLDRFGLEGELFHTPTDEQRMDLIKTLSDKGYGNKILLGHDSVNVNLGRGLIMTPFMQEAMKWANITDIGARVLPGLAKRGMTEEQIDALLAANPMTIFG
;
A
#
# COMPACT_ATOMS: atom_id res chain seq x y z
N HIS A 1 5.32 -1.08 0.78
CA HIS A 1 3.93 -1.45 0.51
C HIS A 1 3.87 -2.88 0.01
N GLU A 2 3.47 -3.83 0.88
CA GLU A 2 3.41 -5.25 0.61
C GLU A 2 2.17 -5.87 1.26
N HIS A 3 1.87 -7.14 0.92
CA HIS A 3 0.79 -7.93 1.52
C HIS A 3 1.31 -9.33 1.88
N PHE A 4 1.38 -9.66 3.17
CA PHE A 4 1.63 -11.03 3.60
C PHE A 4 0.46 -11.94 3.23
N LEU A 5 -0.74 -11.48 3.49
CA LEU A 5 -1.99 -12.13 3.13
C LEU A 5 -2.88 -11.11 2.42
N PHE A 6 -3.50 -11.51 1.31
CA PHE A 6 -4.49 -10.69 0.63
C PHE A 6 -5.60 -11.55 0.05
N GLY A 7 -6.84 -11.11 0.18
CA GLY A 7 -8.00 -11.73 -0.44
C GLY A 7 -9.01 -10.68 -0.87
N PHE A 8 -9.48 -10.76 -2.10
CA PHE A 8 -10.57 -9.90 -2.55
C PHE A 8 -11.83 -10.14 -1.71
N CYS A 9 -12.55 -9.07 -1.42
CA CYS A 9 -13.74 -9.12 -0.57
C CYS A 9 -14.72 -10.21 -1.01
N GLY A 10 -15.16 -11.01 -0.05
CA GLY A 10 -16.04 -12.16 -0.30
C GLY A 10 -15.32 -13.50 -0.32
N PHE A 11 -13.97 -13.55 -0.30
CA PHE A 11 -13.22 -14.82 -0.24
C PHE A 11 -13.65 -15.69 0.95
N GLN A 12 -14.03 -15.07 2.07
CA GLN A 12 -14.53 -15.77 3.26
C GLN A 12 -15.78 -16.62 2.97
N GLY A 13 -16.59 -16.21 1.96
CA GLY A 13 -17.76 -16.97 1.53
C GLY A 13 -17.43 -18.30 0.85
N ASP A 14 -16.19 -18.49 0.38
CA ASP A 14 -15.68 -19.73 -0.22
C ASP A 14 -14.77 -20.55 0.73
N ALA A 15 -14.87 -20.31 2.03
CA ALA A 15 -14.02 -20.95 3.05
C ALA A 15 -14.08 -22.49 3.05
N THR A 16 -15.14 -23.10 2.50
CA THR A 16 -15.25 -24.56 2.38
C THR A 16 -14.14 -25.15 1.51
N LEU A 17 -13.74 -24.47 0.43
CA LEU A 17 -12.69 -24.93 -0.50
C LEU A 17 -11.44 -24.05 -0.45
N GLY A 18 -11.58 -22.80 -0.04
CA GLY A 18 -10.51 -21.81 0.09
C GLY A 18 -10.22 -21.45 1.56
N GLY A 19 -10.32 -22.41 2.48
CA GLY A 19 -10.08 -22.18 3.91
C GLY A 19 -8.65 -21.79 4.24
N PHE A 20 -8.45 -21.15 5.40
CA PHE A 20 -7.15 -20.68 5.85
C PHE A 20 -6.20 -21.86 6.14
N LYS A 21 -5.03 -21.87 5.51
CA LYS A 21 -4.03 -22.95 5.59
C LYS A 21 -2.79 -22.45 6.34
N GLU A 22 -2.88 -22.36 7.65
CA GLU A 22 -1.91 -21.69 8.49
C GLU A 22 -0.47 -22.16 8.30
N GLU A 23 -0.22 -23.48 8.21
CA GLU A 23 1.14 -24.03 8.06
C GLU A 23 1.75 -23.67 6.69
N GLU A 24 0.96 -23.78 5.62
CA GLU A 24 1.38 -23.43 4.25
C GLU A 24 1.68 -21.94 4.18
N TYR A 25 0.77 -21.09 4.65
CA TYR A 25 0.93 -19.64 4.63
C TYR A 25 2.06 -19.15 5.52
N THR A 26 2.28 -19.80 6.67
CA THR A 26 3.44 -19.50 7.53
C THR A 26 4.74 -19.76 6.78
N ARG A 27 4.90 -20.92 6.14
CA ARG A 27 6.11 -21.27 5.35
C ARG A 27 6.36 -20.24 4.25
N ASP A 28 5.33 -19.87 3.50
CA ASP A 28 5.45 -18.98 2.36
C ASP A 28 5.80 -17.54 2.82
N CYS A 29 5.21 -17.07 3.92
CA CYS A 29 5.56 -15.78 4.51
C CYS A 29 6.96 -15.76 5.13
N LEU A 30 7.43 -16.85 5.75
CA LEU A 30 8.80 -16.95 6.25
C LEU A 30 9.80 -16.84 5.09
N LYS A 31 9.53 -17.50 3.97
CA LYS A 31 10.36 -17.39 2.76
C LYS A 31 10.39 -15.94 2.26
N ALA A 32 9.26 -15.25 2.20
CA ALA A 32 9.21 -13.85 1.78
C ALA A 32 10.04 -12.93 2.70
N VAL A 33 10.04 -13.19 4.01
CA VAL A 33 10.90 -12.47 4.96
C VAL A 33 12.39 -12.74 4.70
N ASP A 34 12.77 -13.99 4.45
CA ASP A 34 14.16 -14.34 4.14
C ASP A 34 14.61 -13.68 2.83
N ASP A 35 13.76 -13.70 1.81
CA ASP A 35 13.99 -13.04 0.53
C ASP A 35 14.16 -11.51 0.72
N ALA A 36 13.30 -10.86 1.50
CA ALA A 36 13.40 -9.43 1.82
C ALA A 36 14.71 -9.09 2.53
N ARG A 37 15.11 -9.89 3.52
CA ARG A 37 16.34 -9.69 4.29
C ARG A 37 17.60 -9.81 3.45
N ALA A 38 17.60 -10.65 2.43
CA ALA A 38 18.72 -10.77 1.50
C ALA A 38 19.07 -9.43 0.81
N TYR A 39 18.10 -8.50 0.77
CA TYR A 39 18.25 -7.14 0.24
C TYR A 39 18.26 -6.06 1.33
N GLY A 40 18.45 -6.42 2.60
CA GLY A 40 18.57 -5.49 3.72
C GLY A 40 17.24 -4.90 4.21
N ILE A 41 16.09 -5.44 3.78
CA ILE A 41 14.77 -4.99 4.24
C ILE A 41 14.52 -5.53 5.65
N ASN A 42 14.29 -4.63 6.61
CA ASN A 42 14.05 -4.96 8.01
C ASN A 42 12.68 -4.51 8.52
N THR A 43 11.96 -3.74 7.70
CA THR A 43 10.61 -3.25 8.00
C THR A 43 9.75 -3.35 6.76
N ILE A 44 8.56 -3.88 6.91
CA ILE A 44 7.55 -4.03 5.84
C ILE A 44 6.26 -3.34 6.29
N VAL A 45 5.68 -2.52 5.42
CA VAL A 45 4.32 -2.02 5.61
C VAL A 45 3.37 -2.99 4.93
N ASP A 46 2.62 -3.75 5.72
CA ASP A 46 1.51 -4.58 5.24
C ASP A 46 0.27 -3.69 5.07
N ALA A 47 0.00 -3.33 3.82
CA ALA A 47 -1.05 -2.39 3.45
C ALA A 47 -2.43 -3.06 3.32
N THR A 48 -2.59 -4.30 3.78
CA THR A 48 -3.83 -5.07 3.68
C THR A 48 -4.92 -4.43 4.51
N THR A 49 -6.00 -4.02 3.85
CA THR A 49 -7.16 -3.36 4.48
C THR A 49 -8.00 -4.33 5.32
N ASN A 50 -8.85 -3.76 6.16
CA ASN A 50 -9.66 -4.51 7.14
C ASN A 50 -10.43 -5.67 6.51
N GLU A 51 -11.01 -5.44 5.32
CA GLU A 51 -11.89 -6.38 4.63
C GLU A 51 -11.16 -7.29 3.61
N CYS A 52 -9.92 -6.96 3.27
CA CYS A 52 -9.13 -7.74 2.29
C CYS A 52 -8.26 -8.83 2.95
N GLY A 53 -8.67 -9.31 4.11
CA GLY A 53 -8.01 -10.46 4.76
C GLY A 53 -6.91 -10.09 5.74
N ARG A 54 -6.85 -8.82 6.20
CA ARG A 54 -5.94 -8.42 7.28
C ARG A 54 -6.07 -9.38 8.47
N ASN A 55 -4.95 -9.98 8.90
CA ASN A 55 -4.89 -10.88 10.04
C ASN A 55 -3.72 -10.50 10.96
N VAL A 56 -3.98 -9.60 11.90
CA VAL A 56 -2.93 -9.04 12.77
C VAL A 56 -2.31 -10.07 13.71
N ARG A 57 -3.05 -11.10 14.10
CA ARG A 57 -2.50 -12.20 14.92
C ARG A 57 -1.50 -13.04 14.12
N PHE A 58 -1.80 -13.29 12.86
CA PHE A 58 -0.89 -13.99 11.95
C PHE A 58 0.34 -13.13 11.64
N LEU A 59 0.19 -11.82 11.35
CA LEU A 59 1.30 -10.89 11.14
C LEU A 59 2.22 -10.83 12.38
N LYS A 60 1.63 -10.76 13.58
CA LYS A 60 2.38 -10.82 14.84
C LYS A 60 3.18 -12.11 14.97
N LYS A 61 2.57 -13.27 14.64
CA LYS A 61 3.26 -14.58 14.64
C LYS A 61 4.48 -14.55 13.70
N ILE A 62 4.32 -14.06 12.46
CA ILE A 62 5.44 -13.95 11.51
C ILE A 62 6.53 -13.01 12.05
N SER A 63 6.14 -11.86 12.59
CA SER A 63 7.07 -10.91 13.21
C SER A 63 7.84 -11.55 14.37
N ASP A 64 7.17 -12.25 15.28
CA ASP A 64 7.81 -12.91 16.43
C ASP A 64 8.78 -14.04 16.01
N MET A 65 8.41 -14.80 14.99
CA MET A 65 9.25 -15.89 14.47
C MET A 65 10.52 -15.38 13.76
N THR A 66 10.42 -14.22 13.16
CA THR A 66 11.48 -13.71 12.28
C THR A 66 12.22 -12.49 12.86
N GLY A 67 11.60 -11.70 13.73
CA GLY A 67 12.08 -10.37 14.13
C GLY A 67 11.95 -9.32 13.01
N MET A 68 11.16 -9.57 11.95
CA MET A 68 10.81 -8.56 10.96
C MET A 68 9.85 -7.54 11.56
N ASN A 69 10.13 -6.25 11.40
CA ASN A 69 9.17 -5.22 11.77
C ASN A 69 8.04 -5.21 10.73
N ILE A 70 6.81 -5.45 11.17
CA ILE A 70 5.63 -5.43 10.30
C ILE A 70 4.67 -4.35 10.79
N ILE A 71 4.44 -3.34 9.96
CA ILE A 71 3.50 -2.26 10.22
C ILE A 71 2.19 -2.64 9.53
N CYS A 72 1.14 -2.94 10.30
CA CYS A 72 -0.17 -3.26 9.73
C CYS A 72 -1.04 -2.01 9.55
N SER A 73 -2.03 -2.09 8.67
CA SER A 73 -2.92 -0.99 8.33
C SER A 73 -4.29 -1.06 9.00
N THR A 74 -4.97 0.09 9.08
CA THR A 74 -6.42 0.23 9.21
C THR A 74 -6.97 0.96 8.01
N GLY A 75 -8.19 0.66 7.58
CA GLY A 75 -8.82 1.33 6.45
C GLY A 75 -9.45 0.37 5.45
N TYR A 76 -9.86 0.89 4.30
CA TYR A 76 -10.66 0.16 3.30
C TYR A 76 -10.13 0.35 1.88
N TYR A 77 -10.37 -0.66 1.04
CA TYR A 77 -10.03 -0.69 -0.38
C TYR A 77 -11.05 0.12 -1.20
N PHE A 78 -10.87 0.26 -2.53
CA PHE A 78 -11.79 1.06 -3.35
C PHE A 78 -13.14 0.35 -3.54
N GLN A 79 -14.18 1.15 -3.78
CA GLN A 79 -15.57 0.73 -3.62
C GLN A 79 -15.96 -0.50 -4.45
N ALA A 80 -15.49 -0.62 -5.69
CA ALA A 80 -15.89 -1.70 -6.59
C ALA A 80 -15.41 -3.09 -6.14
N GLU A 81 -14.32 -3.15 -5.36
CA GLU A 81 -13.68 -4.41 -4.93
C GLU A 81 -13.67 -4.59 -3.41
N SER A 82 -14.43 -3.76 -2.67
CA SER A 82 -14.45 -3.71 -1.22
C SER A 82 -15.82 -4.05 -0.60
N ALA A 83 -15.86 -4.18 0.73
CA ALA A 83 -17.08 -4.52 1.50
C ALA A 83 -17.94 -3.30 1.84
N TYR A 84 -18.10 -2.35 0.93
CA TYR A 84 -18.90 -1.13 1.17
C TYR A 84 -20.38 -1.39 1.42
N ALA A 85 -20.91 -2.58 1.10
CA ALA A 85 -22.29 -2.95 1.38
C ALA A 85 -22.66 -2.81 2.87
N TYR A 86 -21.72 -3.14 3.78
CA TYR A 86 -21.88 -2.95 5.22
C TYR A 86 -22.08 -1.46 5.57
N TRP A 87 -21.20 -0.58 5.09
CA TRP A 87 -21.26 0.85 5.37
C TRP A 87 -22.47 1.51 4.72
N ASN A 88 -22.87 1.09 3.53
CA ASN A 88 -24.10 1.54 2.87
C ASN A 88 -25.35 1.17 3.69
N PHE A 89 -25.36 -0.02 4.30
CA PHE A 89 -26.43 -0.41 5.24
C PHE A 89 -26.39 0.46 6.51
N ARG A 90 -25.21 0.66 7.11
CA ARG A 90 -25.04 1.48 8.32
C ARG A 90 -25.48 2.93 8.14
N ARG A 91 -25.28 3.50 6.95
CA ARG A 91 -25.71 4.88 6.62
C ARG A 91 -27.19 5.14 6.90
N GLY A 92 -28.04 4.12 6.84
CA GLY A 92 -29.45 4.23 7.17
C GLY A 92 -29.75 4.40 8.67
N PHE A 93 -28.76 4.19 9.55
CA PHE A 93 -28.94 4.15 11.00
C PHE A 93 -28.00 5.06 11.78
N ALA A 94 -26.90 5.49 11.19
CA ALA A 94 -25.85 6.24 11.87
C ALA A 94 -25.09 7.19 10.94
N ASN A 95 -24.31 8.10 11.54
CA ASN A 95 -23.29 8.86 10.82
C ASN A 95 -22.08 7.96 10.57
N ILE A 96 -21.96 7.42 9.36
CA ILE A 96 -20.87 6.48 9.04
C ILE A 96 -19.51 7.14 9.01
N GLU A 97 -19.39 8.45 8.77
CA GLU A 97 -18.11 9.15 8.89
C GLU A 97 -17.57 9.08 10.32
N GLU A 98 -18.45 9.27 11.31
CA GLU A 98 -18.07 9.18 12.72
C GLU A 98 -17.70 7.75 13.11
N GLU A 99 -18.47 6.75 12.67
CA GLU A 99 -18.17 5.34 12.95
C GLU A 99 -16.85 4.88 12.33
N ILE A 100 -16.54 5.31 11.09
CA ILE A 100 -15.27 5.00 10.41
C ILE A 100 -14.11 5.70 11.13
N TYR A 101 -14.26 6.96 11.50
CA TYR A 101 -13.28 7.69 12.28
C TYR A 101 -13.01 7.00 13.63
N GLU A 102 -14.05 6.63 14.39
CA GLU A 102 -13.94 5.93 15.66
C GLU A 102 -13.22 4.57 15.50
N MET A 103 -13.53 3.83 14.45
CA MET A 103 -12.86 2.57 14.12
C MET A 103 -11.36 2.82 13.88
N MET A 104 -10.99 3.77 13.02
CA MET A 104 -9.59 4.06 12.71
C MET A 104 -8.81 4.51 13.95
N VAL A 105 -9.34 5.45 14.73
CA VAL A 105 -8.69 5.92 15.97
C VAL A 105 -8.55 4.79 16.99
N THR A 106 -9.57 3.94 17.13
CA THR A 106 -9.50 2.79 18.04
C THR A 106 -8.39 1.81 17.62
N GLU A 107 -8.32 1.46 16.34
CA GLU A 107 -7.30 0.55 15.83
C GLU A 107 -5.88 1.14 15.89
N LEU A 108 -5.73 2.45 15.75
CA LEU A 108 -4.44 3.15 15.89
C LEU A 108 -4.00 3.33 17.35
N THR A 109 -4.92 3.43 18.31
CA THR A 109 -4.58 3.83 19.68
C THR A 109 -4.81 2.76 20.73
N LYS A 110 -5.83 1.90 20.56
CA LYS A 110 -6.21 0.88 21.55
C LYS A 110 -5.84 -0.53 21.11
N GLY A 111 -6.10 -0.87 19.83
CA GLY A 111 -5.79 -2.18 19.26
C GLY A 111 -6.88 -2.68 18.32
N ILE A 112 -6.53 -3.71 17.55
CA ILE A 112 -7.33 -4.31 16.49
C ILE A 112 -7.97 -5.60 17.03
N GLU A 113 -9.27 -5.78 16.81
CA GLU A 113 -10.01 -7.03 17.11
C GLU A 113 -9.80 -7.54 18.54
N GLY A 114 -9.77 -6.64 19.52
CA GLY A 114 -9.60 -6.99 20.95
C GLY A 114 -8.18 -7.45 21.32
N THR A 115 -7.20 -7.22 20.46
CA THR A 115 -5.77 -7.39 20.75
C THR A 115 -5.15 -6.06 21.21
N ASP A 116 -3.89 -6.10 21.67
CA ASP A 116 -3.04 -4.93 21.90
C ASP A 116 -2.24 -4.50 20.67
N ILE A 117 -2.42 -5.19 19.53
CA ILE A 117 -1.75 -4.88 18.26
C ILE A 117 -2.44 -3.67 17.64
N LYS A 118 -1.68 -2.61 17.40
CA LYS A 118 -2.17 -1.35 16.83
C LYS A 118 -1.78 -1.23 15.36
N ALA A 119 -2.65 -0.61 14.56
CA ALA A 119 -2.27 -0.19 13.23
C ALA A 119 -1.21 0.92 13.29
N GLY A 120 -0.28 0.92 12.34
CA GLY A 120 0.74 1.98 12.20
C GLY A 120 0.47 2.91 11.02
N VAL A 121 -0.49 2.57 10.15
CA VAL A 121 -0.88 3.38 8.99
C VAL A 121 -2.39 3.32 8.76
N ILE A 122 -2.94 4.35 8.13
CA ILE A 122 -4.28 4.30 7.52
C ILE A 122 -4.10 4.00 6.03
N LYS A 123 -4.82 3.00 5.52
CA LYS A 123 -4.91 2.68 4.09
C LYS A 123 -6.23 3.13 3.53
N LEU A 124 -6.18 3.94 2.46
CA LEU A 124 -7.32 4.41 1.69
C LEU A 124 -7.21 3.99 0.22
N ALA A 125 -8.29 4.12 -0.51
CA ALA A 125 -8.29 3.86 -1.94
C ALA A 125 -9.32 4.72 -2.67
N SER A 126 -9.06 5.05 -3.94
CA SER A 126 -10.06 5.62 -4.84
C SER A 126 -10.26 4.79 -6.09
N SER A 127 -11.46 4.86 -6.64
CA SER A 127 -11.86 4.23 -7.89
C SER A 127 -11.17 4.85 -9.11
N PHE A 128 -11.31 4.19 -10.27
CA PHE A 128 -10.73 4.65 -11.52
C PHE A 128 -11.39 5.97 -11.98
N ASN A 129 -10.59 7.02 -12.14
CA ASN A 129 -11.03 8.37 -12.54
C ASN A 129 -12.08 9.01 -11.64
N GLU A 130 -12.29 8.51 -10.43
CA GLU A 130 -13.19 9.12 -9.46
C GLU A 130 -12.83 8.79 -8.01
N ILE A 131 -13.20 9.68 -7.09
CA ILE A 131 -13.36 9.40 -5.67
C ILE A 131 -14.87 9.33 -5.45
N THR A 132 -15.41 8.13 -5.23
CA THR A 132 -16.86 7.98 -5.07
C THR A 132 -17.36 8.68 -3.80
N PRO A 133 -18.67 9.04 -3.70
CA PRO A 133 -19.19 9.68 -2.49
C PRO A 133 -18.99 8.88 -1.20
N THR A 134 -18.87 7.56 -1.30
CA THR A 134 -18.59 6.73 -0.12
C THR A 134 -17.09 6.69 0.20
N GLU A 135 -16.22 6.63 -0.80
CA GLU A 135 -14.77 6.76 -0.62
C GLU A 135 -14.42 8.12 0.01
N GLU A 136 -15.07 9.22 -0.44
CA GLU A 136 -14.88 10.55 0.13
C GLU A 136 -15.12 10.58 1.65
N ILE A 137 -16.12 9.84 2.15
CA ILE A 137 -16.37 9.72 3.60
C ILE A 137 -15.19 9.06 4.31
N PHE A 138 -14.59 8.00 3.73
CA PHE A 138 -13.39 7.38 4.30
C PHE A 138 -12.19 8.33 4.31
N PHE A 139 -12.00 9.12 3.25
CA PHE A 139 -10.93 10.13 3.20
C PHE A 139 -11.11 11.20 4.28
N LYS A 140 -12.34 11.70 4.50
CA LYS A 140 -12.64 12.67 5.56
C LYS A 140 -12.39 12.11 6.95
N ALA A 141 -12.89 10.91 7.22
CA ALA A 141 -12.68 10.22 8.49
C ALA A 141 -11.18 9.98 8.76
N ALA A 142 -10.43 9.56 7.74
CA ALA A 142 -9.00 9.32 7.83
C ALA A 142 -8.19 10.60 8.08
N ALA A 143 -8.53 11.70 7.42
CA ALA A 143 -7.88 13.00 7.67
C ALA A 143 -8.05 13.45 9.13
N ARG A 144 -9.24 13.26 9.70
CA ARG A 144 -9.52 13.52 11.13
C ARG A 144 -8.72 12.59 12.03
N ALA A 145 -8.70 11.29 11.73
CA ALA A 145 -7.94 10.31 12.51
C ALA A 145 -6.43 10.59 12.47
N GLN A 146 -5.88 10.96 11.32
CA GLN A 146 -4.49 11.36 11.19
C GLN A 146 -4.17 12.61 12.02
N LYS A 147 -5.02 13.63 11.95
CA LYS A 147 -4.86 14.86 12.73
C LYS A 147 -4.80 14.60 14.24
N GLU A 148 -5.55 13.60 14.74
CA GLU A 148 -5.57 13.24 16.16
C GLU A 148 -4.35 12.39 16.54
N THR A 149 -3.96 11.44 15.68
CA THR A 149 -2.99 10.40 16.03
C THR A 149 -1.58 10.68 15.50
N GLY A 150 -1.44 11.54 14.49
CA GLY A 150 -0.18 11.79 13.80
C GLY A 150 0.28 10.63 12.90
N CYS A 151 -0.57 9.63 12.65
CA CYS A 151 -0.20 8.46 11.85
C CYS A 151 0.00 8.80 10.37
N VAL A 152 0.67 7.89 9.63
CA VAL A 152 0.83 8.01 8.18
C VAL A 152 -0.45 7.55 7.48
N ILE A 153 -0.84 8.28 6.42
CA ILE A 153 -1.84 7.83 5.45
C ILE A 153 -1.12 7.34 4.20
N ILE A 154 -1.40 6.12 3.78
CA ILE A 154 -1.02 5.57 2.47
C ILE A 154 -2.26 5.32 1.64
N THR A 155 -2.18 5.52 0.32
CA THR A 155 -3.36 5.37 -0.52
C THR A 155 -3.15 4.34 -1.65
N HIS A 156 -4.24 4.03 -2.32
CA HIS A 156 -4.29 3.35 -3.60
C HIS A 156 -4.95 4.28 -4.61
N THR A 157 -4.32 4.48 -5.74
CA THR A 157 -4.91 5.09 -6.92
C THR A 157 -5.19 4.00 -7.95
N GLN A 158 -6.45 3.83 -8.37
CA GLN A 158 -6.74 2.81 -9.39
C GLN A 158 -6.14 3.23 -10.74
N LEU A 159 -5.22 2.39 -11.26
CA LEU A 159 -4.43 2.65 -12.47
C LEU A 159 -3.71 4.00 -12.47
N GLY A 160 -3.29 4.49 -11.30
CA GLY A 160 -2.55 5.74 -11.16
C GLY A 160 -3.40 7.00 -11.35
N THR A 161 -4.72 6.94 -11.23
CA THR A 161 -5.62 8.10 -11.39
C THR A 161 -5.98 8.73 -10.05
N MET A 162 -6.48 9.98 -10.05
CA MET A 162 -6.96 10.70 -8.86
C MET A 162 -5.90 11.05 -7.79
N GLY A 163 -4.61 10.97 -8.10
CA GLY A 163 -3.55 11.28 -7.13
C GLY A 163 -3.60 12.71 -6.59
N PRO A 164 -3.66 13.76 -7.44
CA PRO A 164 -3.81 15.14 -6.99
C PRO A 164 -5.08 15.39 -6.17
N GLU A 165 -6.20 14.78 -6.56
CA GLU A 165 -7.50 14.92 -5.92
C GLU A 165 -7.52 14.26 -4.54
N GLN A 166 -6.90 13.07 -4.39
CA GLN A 166 -6.72 12.41 -3.09
C GLN A 166 -5.94 13.30 -2.13
N ALA A 167 -4.78 13.82 -2.57
CA ALA A 167 -3.96 14.71 -1.76
C ALA A 167 -4.74 15.97 -1.34
N GLN A 168 -5.40 16.62 -2.31
CA GLN A 168 -6.20 17.80 -2.06
C GLN A 168 -7.32 17.54 -1.05
N LEU A 169 -8.05 16.41 -1.20
CA LEU A 169 -9.17 16.06 -0.31
C LEU A 169 -8.68 15.83 1.13
N LEU A 170 -7.57 15.10 1.33
CA LEU A 170 -7.00 14.86 2.65
C LEU A 170 -6.54 16.17 3.31
N ILE A 171 -5.80 17.01 2.60
CA ILE A 171 -5.28 18.29 3.10
C ILE A 171 -6.44 19.25 3.43
N ALA A 172 -7.44 19.34 2.57
CA ALA A 172 -8.62 20.20 2.79
C ALA A 172 -9.42 19.79 4.05
N ASN A 173 -9.31 18.53 4.48
CA ASN A 173 -9.93 18.02 5.72
C ASN A 173 -8.96 18.01 6.92
N GLY A 174 -7.80 18.65 6.79
CA GLY A 174 -6.89 18.95 7.89
C GLY A 174 -5.80 17.90 8.12
N ALA A 175 -5.57 17.00 7.17
CA ALA A 175 -4.43 16.08 7.25
C ALA A 175 -3.10 16.80 7.00
N ASP A 176 -2.04 16.37 7.70
CA ASP A 176 -0.68 16.84 7.52
C ASP A 176 -0.09 16.23 6.23
N PRO A 177 0.23 17.05 5.21
CA PRO A 177 0.78 16.55 3.95
C PRO A 177 2.12 15.81 4.12
N SER A 178 2.90 16.14 5.14
CA SER A 178 4.18 15.48 5.40
C SER A 178 4.04 14.01 5.84
N LYS A 179 2.83 13.59 6.19
CA LYS A 179 2.45 12.23 6.63
C LYS A 179 1.49 11.54 5.65
N ILE A 180 1.46 11.96 4.38
CA ILE A 180 0.63 11.37 3.32
C ILE A 180 1.52 10.82 2.22
N ALA A 181 1.30 9.57 1.80
CA ALA A 181 1.91 8.96 0.63
C ALA A 181 0.81 8.49 -0.34
N ILE A 182 0.77 9.10 -1.53
CA ILE A 182 -0.15 8.70 -2.60
C ILE A 182 0.45 7.48 -3.30
N GLY A 183 -0.25 6.34 -3.19
CA GLY A 183 0.21 5.04 -3.68
C GLY A 183 -0.16 4.76 -5.14
N HIS A 184 0.52 3.77 -5.71
CA HIS A 184 0.37 3.31 -7.09
C HIS A 184 0.55 4.42 -8.14
N MET A 185 1.29 5.48 -7.78
CA MET A 185 1.59 6.58 -8.71
C MET A 185 2.37 6.09 -9.93
N CYS A 186 3.03 4.93 -9.85
CA CYS A 186 3.67 4.25 -10.98
C CYS A 186 2.70 3.74 -12.07
N GLY A 187 1.39 3.89 -11.89
CA GLY A 187 0.38 3.68 -12.94
C GLY A 187 0.40 4.75 -14.03
N SER A 188 1.09 5.89 -13.80
CA SER A 188 1.34 6.94 -14.77
C SER A 188 2.84 7.27 -14.82
N THR A 189 3.34 7.70 -15.98
CA THR A 189 4.69 8.26 -16.15
C THR A 189 4.67 9.74 -16.55
N ASP A 190 3.52 10.38 -16.48
CA ASP A 190 3.37 11.81 -16.73
C ASP A 190 4.00 12.60 -15.58
N VAL A 191 5.10 13.31 -15.89
CA VAL A 191 5.88 14.10 -14.93
C VAL A 191 5.05 15.25 -14.36
N ASP A 192 4.26 15.94 -15.17
CA ASP A 192 3.44 17.07 -14.72
C ASP A 192 2.36 16.60 -13.74
N TYR A 193 1.78 15.42 -13.97
CA TYR A 193 0.84 14.77 -13.06
C TYR A 193 1.48 14.47 -11.70
N HIS A 194 2.70 13.90 -11.68
CA HIS A 194 3.44 13.65 -10.44
C HIS A 194 3.80 14.96 -9.72
N GLU A 195 4.23 15.98 -10.46
CA GLU A 195 4.49 17.29 -9.87
C GLU A 195 3.25 17.94 -9.25
N ALA A 196 2.06 17.72 -9.84
CA ALA A 196 0.81 18.23 -9.27
C ALA A 196 0.51 17.59 -7.90
N VAL A 197 0.93 16.36 -7.66
CA VAL A 197 0.87 15.69 -6.34
C VAL A 197 1.96 16.23 -5.42
N LEU A 198 3.22 16.19 -5.85
CA LEU A 198 4.39 16.55 -5.05
C LEU A 198 4.38 18.01 -4.57
N LYS A 199 3.87 18.93 -5.38
CA LYS A 199 3.71 20.36 -5.04
C LYS A 199 2.73 20.60 -3.88
N GLN A 200 1.89 19.63 -3.55
CA GLN A 200 1.03 19.67 -2.36
C GLN A 200 1.76 19.27 -1.06
N GLY A 201 3.04 18.88 -1.15
CA GLY A 201 3.89 18.55 0.00
C GLY A 201 3.82 17.08 0.44
N VAL A 202 3.03 16.27 -0.23
CA VAL A 202 2.87 14.83 0.02
C VAL A 202 3.98 14.01 -0.65
N TYR A 203 4.07 12.71 -0.32
CA TYR A 203 4.93 11.75 -1.00
C TYR A 203 4.19 11.07 -2.15
N VAL A 204 4.92 10.69 -3.19
CA VAL A 204 4.48 9.73 -4.20
C VAL A 204 5.08 8.37 -3.90
N ASN A 205 4.26 7.31 -3.91
CA ASN A 205 4.73 5.95 -3.74
C ASN A 205 4.66 5.22 -5.08
N LEU A 206 5.83 4.85 -5.60
CA LEU A 206 6.01 4.06 -6.81
C LEU A 206 6.16 2.59 -6.37
N ASP A 207 5.05 1.95 -6.07
CA ASP A 207 4.97 0.74 -5.27
C ASP A 207 4.38 -0.47 -6.00
N ARG A 208 4.54 -0.54 -7.32
CA ARG A 208 4.10 -1.68 -8.14
C ARG A 208 5.20 -2.17 -9.09
N PHE A 209 6.45 -2.15 -8.64
CA PHE A 209 7.54 -2.75 -9.40
C PHE A 209 7.33 -4.24 -9.56
N GLY A 210 7.58 -4.75 -10.78
CA GLY A 210 7.31 -6.12 -11.16
C GLY A 210 5.88 -6.38 -11.69
N LEU A 211 4.94 -5.45 -11.49
CA LEU A 211 3.59 -5.48 -12.04
C LEU A 211 3.52 -4.50 -13.22
N GLU A 212 3.95 -4.93 -14.41
CA GLU A 212 4.14 -4.08 -15.58
C GLU A 212 3.51 -4.61 -16.86
N GLY A 213 3.29 -3.72 -17.84
CA GLY A 213 2.90 -4.06 -19.20
C GLY A 213 1.41 -4.33 -19.38
N GLU A 214 1.08 -5.02 -20.49
CA GLU A 214 -0.30 -5.16 -20.98
C GLU A 214 -1.22 -5.88 -19.99
N LEU A 215 -0.72 -6.91 -19.27
CA LEU A 215 -1.53 -7.66 -18.30
C LEU A 215 -2.09 -6.76 -17.19
N PHE A 216 -1.33 -5.76 -16.78
CA PHE A 216 -1.69 -4.86 -15.68
C PHE A 216 -2.15 -3.48 -16.16
N HIS A 217 -2.14 -3.24 -17.47
CA HIS A 217 -2.45 -1.93 -18.08
C HIS A 217 -1.63 -0.79 -17.46
N THR A 218 -0.34 -1.04 -17.20
CA THR A 218 0.56 -0.10 -16.53
C THR A 218 1.87 0.08 -17.30
N PRO A 219 2.60 1.20 -17.06
CA PRO A 219 3.93 1.42 -17.62
C PRO A 219 4.92 0.31 -17.24
N THR A 220 5.98 0.18 -18.03
CA THR A 220 7.08 -0.74 -17.75
C THR A 220 7.96 -0.22 -16.61
N ASP A 221 8.70 -1.12 -15.94
CA ASP A 221 9.62 -0.74 -14.87
C ASP A 221 10.76 0.16 -15.39
N GLU A 222 11.18 -0.02 -16.66
CA GLU A 222 12.14 0.90 -17.30
C GLU A 222 11.60 2.33 -17.35
N GLN A 223 10.34 2.51 -17.77
CA GLN A 223 9.69 3.82 -17.79
C GLN A 223 9.51 4.41 -16.39
N ARG A 224 9.20 3.56 -15.39
CA ARG A 224 9.10 3.97 -13.99
C ARG A 224 10.45 4.43 -13.42
N MET A 225 11.55 3.73 -13.77
CA MET A 225 12.90 4.14 -13.36
C MET A 225 13.31 5.46 -14.03
N ASP A 226 12.96 5.69 -15.31
CA ASP A 226 13.17 6.96 -15.99
C ASP A 226 12.41 8.10 -15.31
N LEU A 227 11.18 7.84 -14.87
CA LEU A 227 10.38 8.79 -14.10
C LEU A 227 11.05 9.14 -12.77
N ILE A 228 11.50 8.13 -11.98
CA ILE A 228 12.22 8.36 -10.71
C ILE A 228 13.42 9.27 -10.93
N LYS A 229 14.23 8.97 -11.96
CA LYS A 229 15.41 9.79 -12.27
C LYS A 229 15.01 11.22 -12.62
N THR A 230 13.99 11.40 -13.45
CA THR A 230 13.49 12.73 -13.86
C THR A 230 12.98 13.53 -12.66
N LEU A 231 12.17 12.92 -11.79
CA LEU A 231 11.65 13.59 -10.60
C LEU A 231 12.77 13.93 -9.60
N SER A 232 13.76 13.04 -9.46
CA SER A 232 14.93 13.29 -8.61
C SER A 232 15.77 14.45 -9.12
N ASP A 233 16.00 14.54 -10.43
CA ASP A 233 16.72 15.66 -11.06
C ASP A 233 15.98 17.00 -10.91
N LYS A 234 14.65 16.96 -10.82
CA LYS A 234 13.82 18.13 -10.53
C LYS A 234 13.78 18.51 -9.04
N GLY A 235 14.47 17.75 -8.16
CA GLY A 235 14.55 18.04 -6.74
C GLY A 235 13.51 17.35 -5.86
N TYR A 236 12.72 16.43 -6.40
CA TYR A 236 11.70 15.70 -5.65
C TYR A 236 12.16 14.34 -5.07
N GLY A 237 13.44 13.99 -5.21
CA GLY A 237 13.96 12.68 -4.76
C GLY A 237 13.69 12.37 -3.29
N ASN A 238 13.57 13.38 -2.43
CA ASN A 238 13.25 13.24 -1.01
C ASN A 238 11.74 13.02 -0.72
N LYS A 239 10.90 12.93 -1.73
CA LYS A 239 9.45 12.71 -1.62
C LYS A 239 8.98 11.49 -2.41
N ILE A 240 9.89 10.60 -2.77
CA ILE A 240 9.60 9.35 -3.49
C ILE A 240 9.77 8.17 -2.54
N LEU A 241 8.80 7.28 -2.51
CA LEU A 241 8.82 5.98 -1.83
C LEU A 241 8.74 4.86 -2.87
N LEU A 242 9.29 3.69 -2.53
CA LEU A 242 9.26 2.50 -3.37
C LEU A 242 8.55 1.35 -2.66
N GLY A 243 7.97 0.44 -3.43
CA GLY A 243 7.34 -0.79 -2.98
C GLY A 243 7.09 -1.75 -4.13
N HIS A 244 6.62 -2.96 -3.82
CA HIS A 244 6.34 -3.98 -4.83
C HIS A 244 4.84 -4.23 -5.00
N ASP A 245 4.02 -3.91 -3.97
CA ASP A 245 2.62 -4.35 -3.89
C ASP A 245 2.52 -5.88 -4.04
N SER A 246 3.54 -6.57 -3.52
CA SER A 246 3.65 -8.01 -3.65
C SER A 246 2.64 -8.69 -2.73
N VAL A 247 1.95 -9.71 -3.25
CA VAL A 247 1.05 -10.57 -2.49
C VAL A 247 1.71 -11.92 -2.27
N ASN A 248 2.15 -12.19 -1.03
CA ASN A 248 2.82 -13.46 -0.73
C ASN A 248 1.86 -14.63 -0.67
N VAL A 249 0.67 -14.41 -0.13
CA VAL A 249 -0.39 -15.42 -0.06
C VAL A 249 -1.72 -14.82 -0.53
N ASN A 250 -2.28 -15.42 -1.58
CA ASN A 250 -3.65 -15.13 -2.01
C ASN A 250 -4.63 -15.98 -1.19
N LEU A 251 -5.48 -15.31 -0.41
CA LEU A 251 -6.53 -15.98 0.39
C LEU A 251 -7.68 -16.46 -0.51
N GLY A 252 -8.34 -17.53 -0.09
CA GLY A 252 -9.34 -18.22 -0.87
C GLY A 252 -8.75 -19.40 -1.64
N ARG A 253 -9.25 -19.68 -2.83
CA ARG A 253 -8.72 -20.77 -3.68
C ARG A 253 -7.40 -20.36 -4.31
N GLY A 254 -6.48 -21.32 -4.48
CA GLY A 254 -5.23 -21.11 -5.17
C GLY A 254 -5.44 -20.62 -6.62
N LEU A 255 -4.59 -19.71 -7.05
CA LEU A 255 -4.62 -19.16 -8.41
C LEU A 255 -4.11 -20.19 -9.42
N ILE A 256 -4.80 -20.32 -10.54
CA ILE A 256 -4.35 -21.13 -11.67
C ILE A 256 -3.61 -20.20 -12.63
N MET A 257 -2.28 -20.26 -12.56
CA MET A 257 -1.41 -19.41 -13.37
C MET A 257 -1.10 -20.06 -14.71
N THR A 258 -1.49 -19.41 -15.82
CA THR A 258 -1.04 -19.81 -17.15
C THR A 258 0.45 -19.49 -17.35
N PRO A 259 1.15 -20.15 -18.29
CA PRO A 259 2.54 -19.80 -18.60
C PRO A 259 2.75 -18.31 -18.94
N PHE A 260 1.78 -17.68 -19.60
CA PHE A 260 1.79 -16.23 -19.88
C PHE A 260 1.74 -15.41 -18.59
N MET A 261 0.84 -15.73 -17.65
CA MET A 261 0.73 -15.05 -16.37
C MET A 261 2.00 -15.25 -15.52
N GLN A 262 2.55 -16.47 -15.51
CA GLN A 262 3.80 -16.76 -14.78
C GLN A 262 4.95 -15.91 -15.31
N GLU A 263 5.09 -15.77 -16.60
CA GLU A 263 6.13 -14.92 -17.22
C GLU A 263 5.89 -13.44 -16.91
N ALA A 264 4.64 -12.96 -17.05
CA ALA A 264 4.29 -11.57 -16.78
C ALA A 264 4.49 -11.17 -15.30
N MET A 265 4.33 -12.12 -14.38
CA MET A 265 4.44 -11.88 -12.92
C MET A 265 5.77 -12.34 -12.32
N LYS A 266 6.74 -12.75 -13.11
CA LYS A 266 8.01 -13.32 -12.60
C LYS A 266 8.77 -12.38 -11.67
N TRP A 267 8.57 -11.07 -11.81
CA TRP A 267 9.18 -10.03 -11.00
C TRP A 267 8.24 -9.44 -9.94
N ALA A 268 6.98 -9.86 -9.91
CA ALA A 268 5.99 -9.43 -8.92
C ALA A 268 6.27 -10.09 -7.56
N ASN A 269 7.38 -9.71 -6.94
CA ASN A 269 7.84 -10.26 -5.66
C ASN A 269 8.74 -9.27 -4.91
N ILE A 270 8.92 -9.49 -3.63
CA ILE A 270 9.61 -8.59 -2.68
C ILE A 270 11.11 -8.38 -2.95
N THR A 271 11.71 -9.09 -3.92
CA THR A 271 13.14 -8.95 -4.24
C THR A 271 13.42 -8.03 -5.41
N ASP A 272 12.40 -7.67 -6.19
CA ASP A 272 12.58 -7.01 -7.49
C ASP A 272 13.27 -5.65 -7.39
N ILE A 273 12.91 -4.82 -6.42
CA ILE A 273 13.55 -3.52 -6.21
C ILE A 273 15.05 -3.72 -6.00
N GLY A 274 15.45 -4.60 -5.08
CA GLY A 274 16.86 -4.85 -4.81
C GLY A 274 17.60 -5.49 -5.98
N ALA A 275 16.96 -6.43 -6.69
CA ALA A 275 17.60 -7.21 -7.75
C ALA A 275 17.73 -6.44 -9.07
N ARG A 276 16.73 -5.63 -9.44
CA ARG A 276 16.65 -4.98 -10.76
C ARG A 276 16.56 -3.46 -10.70
N VAL A 277 15.67 -2.92 -9.84
CA VAL A 277 15.35 -1.49 -9.86
C VAL A 277 16.53 -0.66 -9.38
N LEU A 278 17.14 -0.99 -8.23
CA LEU A 278 18.28 -0.21 -7.73
C LEU A 278 19.48 -0.24 -8.68
N PRO A 279 19.91 -1.40 -9.21
CA PRO A 279 20.94 -1.43 -10.26
C PRO A 279 20.54 -0.65 -11.51
N GLY A 280 19.25 -0.65 -11.87
CA GLY A 280 18.71 0.11 -12.99
C GLY A 280 18.77 1.63 -12.77
N LEU A 281 18.49 2.11 -11.57
CA LEU A 281 18.62 3.51 -11.18
C LEU A 281 20.07 3.98 -11.16
N ALA A 282 21.00 3.14 -10.65
CA ALA A 282 22.43 3.41 -10.68
C ALA A 282 22.96 3.55 -12.12
N LYS A 283 22.51 2.68 -13.06
CA LYS A 283 22.85 2.78 -14.49
C LYS A 283 22.33 4.08 -15.13
N ARG A 284 21.27 4.67 -14.59
CA ARG A 284 20.71 5.99 -15.01
C ARG A 284 21.46 7.17 -14.39
N GLY A 285 22.52 6.91 -13.63
CA GLY A 285 23.36 7.93 -13.01
C GLY A 285 22.78 8.49 -11.70
N MET A 286 21.89 7.79 -11.03
CA MET A 286 21.56 8.12 -9.65
C MET A 286 22.72 7.76 -8.73
N THR A 287 23.06 8.65 -7.80
CA THR A 287 24.12 8.41 -6.82
C THR A 287 23.65 7.43 -5.74
N GLU A 288 24.60 6.81 -5.07
CA GLU A 288 24.31 5.92 -3.93
C GLU A 288 23.48 6.64 -2.86
N GLU A 289 23.82 7.91 -2.55
CA GLU A 289 23.05 8.72 -1.60
C GLU A 289 21.59 8.94 -2.05
N GLN A 290 21.37 9.17 -3.35
CA GLN A 290 20.01 9.32 -3.88
C GLN A 290 19.23 8.00 -3.79
N ILE A 291 19.87 6.86 -4.05
CA ILE A 291 19.26 5.53 -3.93
C ILE A 291 18.95 5.21 -2.47
N ASP A 292 19.89 5.45 -1.56
CA ASP A 292 19.69 5.25 -0.13
C ASP A 292 18.56 6.11 0.42
N ALA A 293 18.38 7.33 -0.10
CA ALA A 293 17.26 8.17 0.27
C ALA A 293 15.91 7.51 -0.03
N LEU A 294 15.75 6.86 -1.18
CA LEU A 294 14.51 6.17 -1.55
C LEU A 294 14.16 5.00 -0.62
N LEU A 295 15.20 4.32 -0.09
CA LEU A 295 15.05 3.09 0.69
C LEU A 295 15.02 3.31 2.20
N ALA A 296 15.69 4.33 2.70
CA ALA A 296 15.86 4.54 4.13
C ALA A 296 15.43 5.96 4.56
N ALA A 297 16.05 7.02 4.06
CA ALA A 297 15.84 8.37 4.58
C ALA A 297 14.40 8.86 4.37
N ASN A 298 13.80 8.63 3.21
CA ASN A 298 12.42 9.03 2.94
C ASN A 298 11.41 8.22 3.79
N PRO A 299 11.47 6.87 3.85
CA PRO A 299 10.66 6.10 4.78
C PRO A 299 10.85 6.53 6.24
N MET A 300 12.08 6.72 6.70
CA MET A 300 12.34 7.19 8.06
C MET A 300 11.73 8.56 8.33
N THR A 301 11.70 9.46 7.35
CA THR A 301 11.13 10.79 7.51
C THR A 301 9.61 10.76 7.61
N ILE A 302 8.94 9.98 6.80
CA ILE A 302 7.47 9.91 6.83
C ILE A 302 6.96 9.13 8.05
N PHE A 303 7.65 8.06 8.47
CA PHE A 303 7.25 7.20 9.60
C PHE A 303 7.84 7.63 10.96
N GLY A 304 8.84 8.48 10.96
CA GLY A 304 9.57 8.94 12.16
C GLY A 304 8.89 10.01 13.01
#